data_571aeea775b957c6852b81768453d63f
#
_entry.id   571aeea775b957c6852b81768453d63f
#
_cell.length_a   1.000
_cell.length_b   1.000
_cell.length_c   1.000
_cell.angle_alpha   90.00
_cell.angle_beta   90.00
_cell.angle_gamma   90.00
#
_symmetry.space_group_name_H-M   'P 1'
#
loop_
_entity.id
_entity.type
_entity.pdbx_description
1 polymer ?
#
loop_
_entity_poly.entity_id
_entity_poly.type
_entity_poly.pdbx_seq_one_letter_code
_entity_poly.pdbx_strand_id
1 'polypeptide(L)'
;ETGLPYEPHLVSFETNDQMSPEFLSLNPNNKIPAILAPDGPGGKPLALFESGAILVYLAEKTGKLIPQDAAGRYQTLQWVMFQMGGIGPMFGQLGFFNKFAGKDYEDKRPRDRYVGESKRLLGVLDKHLANREWIMGDSYTIADIATFPWIRNLVGFYEAGELVGFKDFANVARVLEAFVARPAVVKGLGIPKRG
;
A
#
# COMPACT_ATOMS: atom_id res chain seq x y z
N GLU A 1 7.53 9.29 8.07
CA GLU A 1 8.49 8.35 8.63
C GLU A 1 9.94 8.74 8.28
N THR A 2 10.25 9.09 7.04
CA THR A 2 11.63 9.46 6.63
C THR A 2 12.12 10.79 7.20
N GLY A 3 11.20 11.74 7.42
CA GLY A 3 11.53 13.12 7.83
C GLY A 3 11.92 14.03 6.66
N LEU A 4 11.86 13.55 5.42
CA LEU A 4 12.11 14.38 4.24
C LEU A 4 11.01 15.45 4.09
N PRO A 5 11.36 16.69 3.69
CA PRO A 5 10.38 17.67 3.30
C PRO A 5 9.66 17.22 2.02
N TYR A 6 8.38 17.55 1.90
CA TYR A 6 7.59 17.26 0.71
C TYR A 6 6.47 18.27 0.54
N GLU A 7 6.04 18.45 -0.69
CA GLU A 7 4.89 19.26 -1.05
C GLU A 7 3.79 18.31 -1.58
N PRO A 8 2.63 18.24 -0.90
CA PRO A 8 1.55 17.35 -1.34
C PRO A 8 0.70 18.03 -2.41
N HIS A 9 0.46 17.33 -3.51
CA HIS A 9 -0.44 17.75 -4.58
C HIS A 9 -1.66 16.81 -4.62
N LEU A 10 -2.87 17.37 -4.58
CA LEU A 10 -4.09 16.62 -4.75
C LEU A 10 -4.29 16.31 -6.24
N VAL A 11 -4.49 15.03 -6.55
CA VAL A 11 -4.93 14.56 -7.86
C VAL A 11 -6.39 14.14 -7.70
N SER A 12 -7.31 14.93 -8.21
CA SER A 12 -8.75 14.69 -8.10
C SER A 12 -9.22 13.77 -9.23
N PHE A 13 -9.86 12.66 -8.86
CA PHE A 13 -10.51 11.78 -9.84
C PHE A 13 -11.85 12.36 -10.34
N GLU A 14 -12.47 13.29 -9.61
CA GLU A 14 -13.70 13.94 -10.02
C GLU A 14 -13.50 14.87 -11.21
N THR A 15 -12.32 15.52 -11.26
CA THR A 15 -11.92 16.41 -12.36
C THR A 15 -11.02 15.73 -13.39
N ASN A 16 -10.77 14.42 -13.23
CA ASN A 16 -9.90 13.62 -14.09
C ASN A 16 -8.45 14.13 -14.17
N ASP A 17 -7.93 14.69 -13.09
CA ASP A 17 -6.56 15.23 -13.05
C ASP A 17 -5.50 14.18 -13.41
N GLN A 18 -5.76 12.89 -13.10
CA GLN A 18 -4.88 11.78 -13.46
C GLN A 18 -4.72 11.58 -14.97
N MET A 19 -5.58 12.21 -15.78
CA MET A 19 -5.57 12.16 -17.24
C MET A 19 -4.94 13.43 -17.86
N SER A 20 -4.56 14.41 -17.03
CA SER A 20 -3.92 15.62 -17.52
C SER A 20 -2.56 15.34 -18.16
N PRO A 21 -2.14 16.08 -19.18
CA PRO A 21 -0.81 15.92 -19.78
C PRO A 21 0.32 16.06 -18.75
N GLU A 22 0.16 16.94 -17.77
CA GLU A 22 1.11 17.19 -16.69
C GLU A 22 1.29 15.93 -15.84
N PHE A 23 0.18 15.31 -15.38
CA PHE A 23 0.25 14.10 -14.58
C PHE A 23 0.75 12.91 -15.40
N LEU A 24 0.30 12.76 -16.65
CA LEU A 24 0.74 11.68 -17.55
C LEU A 24 2.24 11.76 -17.88
N SER A 25 2.83 12.95 -17.83
CA SER A 25 4.29 13.12 -17.97
C SER A 25 5.08 12.53 -16.79
N LEU A 26 4.45 12.45 -15.60
CA LEU A 26 5.03 11.86 -14.40
C LEU A 26 4.71 10.35 -14.30
N ASN A 27 3.49 9.98 -14.68
CA ASN A 27 3.03 8.60 -14.65
C ASN A 27 2.13 8.27 -15.84
N PRO A 28 2.67 7.61 -16.87
CA PRO A 28 1.89 7.19 -18.04
C PRO A 28 0.79 6.17 -17.73
N ASN A 29 0.82 5.54 -16.56
CA ASN A 29 -0.20 4.59 -16.09
C ASN A 29 -1.42 5.30 -15.43
N ASN A 30 -1.46 6.64 -15.41
CA ASN A 30 -2.54 7.47 -14.88
C ASN A 30 -3.04 7.11 -13.46
N LYS A 31 -2.17 6.66 -12.60
CA LYS A 31 -2.49 6.26 -11.22
C LYS A 31 -1.62 6.99 -10.21
N ILE A 32 -2.19 7.27 -9.06
CA ILE A 32 -1.45 7.73 -7.89
C ILE A 32 -0.90 6.51 -7.11
N PRO A 33 0.22 6.68 -6.40
CA PRO A 33 1.05 7.88 -6.29
C PRO A 33 2.05 8.06 -7.43
N ALA A 34 2.47 9.31 -7.63
CA ALA A 34 3.69 9.67 -8.35
C ALA A 34 4.46 10.71 -7.54
N ILE A 35 5.78 10.76 -7.66
CA ILE A 35 6.62 11.77 -7.02
C ILE A 35 7.58 12.39 -8.04
N LEU A 36 7.95 13.65 -7.79
CA LEU A 36 9.08 14.31 -8.43
C LEU A 36 10.12 14.63 -7.36
N ALA A 37 11.28 13.98 -7.44
CA ALA A 37 12.43 14.27 -6.59
C ALA A 37 13.36 15.23 -7.31
N PRO A 38 13.47 16.51 -6.91
CA PRO A 38 14.30 17.50 -7.63
C PRO A 38 15.79 17.18 -7.54
N ASP A 39 16.22 16.54 -6.48
CA ASP A 39 17.58 16.12 -6.15
C ASP A 39 17.72 14.58 -6.21
N GLY A 40 17.33 13.98 -7.31
CA GLY A 40 17.48 12.56 -7.57
C GLY A 40 18.93 12.10 -7.74
N PRO A 41 19.15 10.82 -8.11
CA PRO A 41 20.48 10.26 -8.31
C PRO A 41 21.31 11.09 -9.31
N GLY A 42 22.58 11.34 -8.94
CA GLY A 42 23.47 12.17 -9.75
C GLY A 42 23.10 13.65 -9.77
N GLY A 43 22.27 14.13 -8.82
CA GLY A 43 21.85 15.53 -8.72
C GLY A 43 20.89 15.98 -9.82
N LYS A 44 20.20 15.04 -10.48
CA LYS A 44 19.23 15.33 -11.53
C LYS A 44 17.81 15.07 -11.04
N PRO A 45 16.79 15.83 -11.50
CA PRO A 45 15.40 15.51 -11.17
C PRO A 45 15.02 14.10 -11.60
N LEU A 46 14.24 13.41 -10.74
CA LEU A 46 13.75 12.08 -10.98
C LEU A 46 12.24 12.03 -10.74
N ALA A 47 11.47 11.70 -11.77
CA ALA A 47 10.07 11.35 -11.65
C ALA A 47 9.95 9.84 -11.40
N LEU A 48 9.14 9.44 -10.41
CA LEU A 48 8.87 8.04 -10.09
C LEU A 48 7.38 7.82 -9.90
N PHE A 49 6.89 6.73 -10.44
CA PHE A 49 5.60 6.13 -10.13
C PHE A 49 5.82 4.69 -9.65
N GLU A 50 4.75 3.96 -9.33
CA GLU A 50 4.70 2.72 -8.56
C GLU A 50 5.09 2.91 -7.09
N SER A 51 4.10 2.72 -6.20
CA SER A 51 4.29 2.94 -4.77
C SER A 51 5.44 2.11 -4.18
N GLY A 52 5.65 0.88 -4.67
CA GLY A 52 6.76 0.04 -4.25
C GLY A 52 8.12 0.62 -4.65
N ALA A 53 8.26 1.13 -5.87
CA ALA A 53 9.49 1.78 -6.33
C ALA A 53 9.78 3.06 -5.55
N ILE A 54 8.74 3.86 -5.28
CA ILE A 54 8.84 5.07 -4.47
C ILE A 54 9.31 4.75 -3.05
N LEU A 55 8.75 3.71 -2.43
CA LEU A 55 9.15 3.27 -1.09
C LEU A 55 10.62 2.85 -1.05
N VAL A 56 11.08 2.05 -2.02
CA VAL A 56 12.48 1.64 -2.13
C VAL A 56 13.39 2.85 -2.28
N TYR A 57 13.07 3.76 -3.21
CA TYR A 57 13.85 4.98 -3.44
C TYR A 57 13.98 5.82 -2.16
N LEU A 58 12.87 6.07 -1.45
CA LEU A 58 12.89 6.88 -0.24
C LEU A 58 13.64 6.21 0.91
N ALA A 59 13.53 4.89 1.03
CA ALA A 59 14.27 4.12 2.03
C ALA A 59 15.78 4.15 1.76
N GLU A 60 16.20 3.95 0.52
CA GLU A 60 17.62 4.00 0.12
C GLU A 60 18.19 5.42 0.26
N LYS A 61 17.46 6.44 -0.18
CA LYS A 61 17.86 7.84 -0.06
C LYS A 61 18.11 8.27 1.38
N THR A 62 17.36 7.71 2.33
CA THR A 62 17.44 8.10 3.74
C THR A 62 18.23 7.12 4.62
N GLY A 63 18.51 5.92 4.12
CA GLY A 63 19.09 4.84 4.92
C GLY A 63 18.16 4.33 6.03
N LYS A 64 16.83 4.58 5.91
CA LYS A 64 15.82 4.23 6.94
C LYS A 64 14.79 3.27 6.37
N LEU A 65 14.10 2.54 7.26
CA LEU A 65 12.92 1.71 6.91
C LEU A 65 13.25 0.50 6.01
N ILE A 66 14.53 0.20 5.85
CA ILE A 66 15.04 -1.00 5.15
C ILE A 66 16.35 -1.42 5.83
N PRO A 67 16.55 -2.72 6.11
CA PRO A 67 17.82 -3.22 6.62
C PRO A 67 18.99 -2.90 5.70
N GLN A 68 20.16 -2.62 6.29
CA GLN A 68 21.36 -2.29 5.52
C GLN A 68 22.15 -3.53 5.07
N ASP A 69 21.96 -4.67 5.73
CA ASP A 69 22.53 -5.94 5.30
C ASP A 69 21.78 -6.50 4.09
N ALA A 70 22.49 -7.21 3.23
CA ALA A 70 21.95 -7.71 1.97
C ALA A 70 20.78 -8.69 2.16
N ALA A 71 20.87 -9.57 3.15
CA ALA A 71 19.84 -10.57 3.41
C ALA A 71 18.54 -9.92 3.87
N GLY A 72 18.62 -9.05 4.89
CA GLY A 72 17.47 -8.30 5.40
C GLY A 72 16.85 -7.39 4.32
N ARG A 73 17.69 -6.76 3.49
CA ARG A 73 17.22 -5.95 2.36
C ARG A 73 16.38 -6.78 1.38
N TYR A 74 16.88 -7.94 0.92
CA TYR A 74 16.12 -8.80 0.00
C TYR A 74 14.87 -9.39 0.63
N GLN A 75 14.92 -9.75 1.92
CA GLN A 75 13.73 -10.20 2.66
C GLN A 75 12.67 -9.11 2.76
N THR A 76 13.05 -7.86 2.96
CA THR A 76 12.12 -6.72 2.94
C THR A 76 11.52 -6.55 1.55
N LEU A 77 12.34 -6.57 0.51
CA LEU A 77 11.88 -6.44 -0.89
C LEU A 77 10.91 -7.57 -1.28
N GLN A 78 11.14 -8.82 -0.85
CA GLN A 78 10.20 -9.91 -1.16
C GLN A 78 8.80 -9.63 -0.59
N TRP A 79 8.69 -9.03 0.62
CA TRP A 79 7.40 -8.65 1.19
C TRP A 79 6.76 -7.43 0.50
N VAL A 80 7.58 -6.48 0.06
CA VAL A 80 7.09 -5.40 -0.82
C VAL A 80 6.53 -5.99 -2.11
N MET A 81 7.25 -6.92 -2.76
CA MET A 81 6.78 -7.57 -3.99
C MET A 81 5.56 -8.47 -3.74
N PHE A 82 5.46 -9.13 -2.59
CA PHE A 82 4.26 -9.87 -2.19
C PHE A 82 3.03 -8.96 -2.12
N GLN A 83 3.20 -7.73 -1.62
CA GLN A 83 2.13 -6.74 -1.66
C GLN A 83 1.84 -6.29 -3.08
N MET A 84 2.85 -5.90 -3.88
CA MET A 84 2.68 -5.36 -5.23
C MET A 84 2.09 -6.37 -6.21
N GLY A 85 2.48 -7.63 -6.12
CA GLY A 85 2.00 -8.70 -7.00
C GLY A 85 0.77 -9.46 -6.52
N GLY A 86 0.45 -9.36 -5.23
CA GLY A 86 -0.63 -10.13 -4.60
C GLY A 86 -1.66 -9.26 -3.89
N ILE A 87 -1.31 -8.74 -2.71
CA ILE A 87 -2.25 -8.06 -1.83
C ILE A 87 -2.96 -6.90 -2.52
N GLY A 88 -2.19 -5.94 -3.07
CA GLY A 88 -2.74 -4.76 -3.72
C GLY A 88 -3.70 -5.11 -4.85
N PRO A 89 -3.26 -5.88 -5.86
CA PRO A 89 -4.12 -6.27 -6.98
C PRO A 89 -5.36 -7.06 -6.55
N MET A 90 -5.22 -8.06 -5.67
CA MET A 90 -6.36 -8.93 -5.31
C MET A 90 -7.38 -8.21 -4.42
N PHE A 91 -6.92 -7.41 -3.46
CA PHE A 91 -7.82 -6.59 -2.64
C PHE A 91 -8.50 -5.49 -3.47
N GLY A 92 -7.79 -4.90 -4.43
CA GLY A 92 -8.36 -3.93 -5.37
C GLY A 92 -9.46 -4.54 -6.25
N GLN A 93 -9.24 -5.76 -6.76
CA GLN A 93 -10.28 -6.49 -7.51
C GLN A 93 -11.46 -6.84 -6.61
N LEU A 94 -11.24 -7.32 -5.39
CA LEU A 94 -12.34 -7.55 -4.46
C LEU A 94 -13.12 -6.26 -4.20
N GLY A 95 -12.43 -5.12 -4.00
CA GLY A 95 -13.06 -3.82 -3.85
C GLY A 95 -13.94 -3.45 -5.06
N PHE A 96 -13.47 -3.71 -6.28
CA PHE A 96 -14.26 -3.47 -7.48
C PHE A 96 -15.57 -4.27 -7.49
N PHE A 97 -15.50 -5.58 -7.19
CA PHE A 97 -16.68 -6.46 -7.22
C PHE A 97 -17.56 -6.35 -5.96
N ASN A 98 -17.11 -5.71 -4.90
CA ASN A 98 -17.87 -5.55 -3.65
C ASN A 98 -18.46 -4.16 -3.47
N LYS A 99 -17.77 -3.10 -3.92
CA LYS A 99 -18.16 -1.72 -3.64
C LYS A 99 -18.41 -0.88 -4.89
N PHE A 100 -17.67 -1.13 -5.97
CA PHE A 100 -17.78 -0.35 -7.21
C PHE A 100 -18.73 -1.00 -8.23
N ALA A 101 -18.56 -0.71 -9.50
CA ALA A 101 -19.45 -1.16 -10.56
C ALA A 101 -19.70 -2.68 -10.60
N GLY A 102 -18.72 -3.47 -10.19
CA GLY A 102 -18.87 -4.93 -10.13
C GLY A 102 -19.85 -5.46 -9.07
N LYS A 103 -20.25 -4.62 -8.08
CA LYS A 103 -21.23 -5.02 -7.05
C LYS A 103 -22.59 -5.38 -7.64
N ASP A 104 -22.95 -4.75 -8.76
CA ASP A 104 -24.25 -4.90 -9.40
C ASP A 104 -24.29 -6.07 -10.40
N TYR A 105 -23.17 -6.75 -10.63
CA TYR A 105 -23.13 -7.94 -11.50
C TYR A 105 -23.90 -9.09 -10.86
N GLU A 106 -24.78 -9.74 -11.65
CA GLU A 106 -25.55 -10.91 -11.19
C GLU A 106 -24.63 -12.08 -10.87
N ASP A 107 -23.63 -12.35 -11.71
CA ASP A 107 -22.64 -13.39 -11.51
C ASP A 107 -21.64 -12.99 -10.40
N LYS A 108 -21.74 -13.63 -9.26
CA LYS A 108 -20.88 -13.40 -8.11
C LYS A 108 -19.57 -14.21 -8.11
N ARG A 109 -19.37 -15.13 -9.07
CA ARG A 109 -18.14 -15.96 -9.14
C ARG A 109 -16.84 -15.14 -9.19
N PRO A 110 -16.74 -14.00 -9.91
CA PRO A 110 -15.54 -13.16 -9.84
C PRO A 110 -15.28 -12.61 -8.45
N ARG A 111 -16.31 -12.07 -7.78
CA ARG A 111 -16.21 -11.59 -6.40
C ARG A 111 -15.74 -12.70 -5.46
N ASP A 112 -16.37 -13.86 -5.52
CA ASP A 112 -16.11 -14.98 -4.61
C ASP A 112 -14.69 -15.55 -4.85
N ARG A 113 -14.21 -15.52 -6.10
CA ARG A 113 -12.81 -15.83 -6.44
C ARG A 113 -11.84 -14.91 -5.68
N TYR A 114 -12.10 -13.60 -5.68
CA TYR A 114 -11.22 -12.63 -4.99
C TYR A 114 -11.41 -12.65 -3.47
N VAL A 115 -12.57 -13.00 -2.96
CA VAL A 115 -12.76 -13.30 -1.52
C VAL A 115 -11.85 -14.45 -1.10
N GLY A 116 -11.87 -15.56 -1.84
CA GLY A 116 -11.01 -16.71 -1.55
C GLY A 116 -9.52 -16.37 -1.56
N GLU A 117 -9.07 -15.65 -2.58
CA GLU A 117 -7.67 -15.25 -2.69
C GLU A 117 -7.27 -14.24 -1.61
N SER A 118 -8.14 -13.29 -1.26
CA SER A 118 -7.90 -12.35 -0.17
C SER A 118 -7.77 -13.05 1.18
N LYS A 119 -8.62 -14.05 1.47
CA LYS A 119 -8.49 -14.90 2.66
C LYS A 119 -7.14 -15.64 2.69
N ARG A 120 -6.72 -16.19 1.56
CA ARG A 120 -5.44 -16.91 1.46
C ARG A 120 -4.27 -15.97 1.77
N LEU A 121 -4.27 -14.75 1.19
CA LEU A 121 -3.21 -13.76 1.42
C LEU A 121 -3.19 -13.26 2.86
N LEU A 122 -4.35 -13.00 3.46
CA LEU A 122 -4.46 -12.65 4.89
C LEU A 122 -3.92 -13.80 5.78
N GLY A 123 -4.24 -15.06 5.44
CA GLY A 123 -3.73 -16.21 6.17
C GLY A 123 -2.21 -16.38 6.10
N VAL A 124 -1.59 -16.02 4.97
CA VAL A 124 -0.11 -15.99 4.85
C VAL A 124 0.47 -14.95 5.80
N LEU A 125 -0.09 -13.74 5.80
CA LEU A 125 0.35 -12.66 6.69
C LEU A 125 0.12 -13.02 8.16
N ASP A 126 -1.05 -13.54 8.50
CA ASP A 126 -1.40 -13.85 9.89
C ASP A 126 -0.44 -14.86 10.51
N LYS A 127 -0.16 -15.94 9.78
CA LYS A 127 0.84 -16.94 10.19
C LYS A 127 2.24 -16.33 10.35
N HIS A 128 2.63 -15.48 9.42
CA HIS A 128 3.92 -14.82 9.45
C HIS A 128 4.07 -13.88 10.66
N LEU A 129 3.00 -13.21 11.05
CA LEU A 129 2.96 -12.22 12.12
C LEU A 129 2.74 -12.81 13.52
N ALA A 130 2.56 -14.12 13.67
CA ALA A 130 2.19 -14.76 14.93
C ALA A 130 3.11 -14.40 16.13
N ASN A 131 4.42 -14.23 15.87
CA ASN A 131 5.40 -13.90 16.90
C ASN A 131 6.27 -12.69 16.48
N ARG A 132 5.70 -11.76 15.70
CA ARG A 132 6.39 -10.59 15.17
C ARG A 132 5.61 -9.33 15.48
N GLU A 133 6.32 -8.27 15.81
CA GLU A 133 5.73 -6.94 15.94
C GLU A 133 5.34 -6.38 14.56
N TRP A 134 6.24 -6.51 13.59
CA TRP A 134 6.12 -6.07 12.20
C TRP A 134 6.48 -7.18 11.22
N ILE A 135 6.29 -6.95 9.92
CA ILE A 135 6.61 -7.94 8.88
C ILE A 135 8.07 -8.40 8.97
N MET A 136 9.00 -7.50 9.29
CA MET A 136 10.43 -7.82 9.44
C MET A 136 10.87 -8.08 10.89
N GLY A 137 9.98 -8.59 11.74
CA GLY A 137 10.25 -8.87 13.16
C GLY A 137 9.98 -7.63 14.01
N ASP A 138 10.99 -7.14 14.74
CA ASP A 138 10.87 -5.96 15.61
C ASP A 138 11.08 -4.64 14.84
N SER A 139 11.38 -4.71 13.55
CA SER A 139 11.71 -3.56 12.72
C SER A 139 10.56 -3.18 11.80
N TYR A 140 10.02 -1.97 11.98
CA TYR A 140 9.09 -1.36 11.04
C TYR A 140 9.80 -0.94 9.75
N THR A 141 9.30 -1.38 8.61
CA THR A 141 9.95 -1.23 7.31
C THR A 141 8.98 -0.81 6.21
N ILE A 142 9.53 -0.59 5.01
CA ILE A 142 8.71 -0.36 3.80
C ILE A 142 7.78 -1.54 3.46
N ALA A 143 8.03 -2.73 3.97
CA ALA A 143 7.12 -3.87 3.82
C ALA A 143 5.78 -3.61 4.53
N ASP A 144 5.84 -3.06 5.76
CA ASP A 144 4.64 -2.68 6.52
C ASP A 144 3.92 -1.51 5.87
N ILE A 145 4.68 -0.49 5.44
CA ILE A 145 4.14 0.71 4.77
C ILE A 145 3.45 0.34 3.44
N ALA A 146 3.97 -0.63 2.71
CA ALA A 146 3.33 -1.12 1.49
C ALA A 146 2.03 -1.89 1.78
N THR A 147 2.02 -2.72 2.83
CA THR A 147 0.99 -3.75 3.07
C THR A 147 -0.22 -3.22 3.83
N PHE A 148 -0.01 -2.55 4.97
CA PHE A 148 -1.11 -2.21 5.89
C PHE A 148 -2.11 -1.17 5.37
N PRO A 149 -1.78 -0.22 4.48
CA PRO A 149 -2.78 0.61 3.82
C PRO A 149 -3.81 -0.18 3.02
N TRP A 150 -3.39 -1.27 2.37
CA TRP A 150 -4.29 -2.14 1.62
C TRP A 150 -5.21 -2.97 2.53
N ILE A 151 -4.71 -3.45 3.67
CA ILE A 151 -5.54 -4.13 4.67
C ILE A 151 -6.57 -3.16 5.25
N ARG A 152 -6.14 -1.93 5.58
CA ARG A 152 -7.04 -0.87 6.02
C ARG A 152 -8.14 -0.57 4.99
N ASN A 153 -7.78 -0.49 3.70
CA ASN A 153 -8.73 -0.29 2.62
C ASN A 153 -9.69 -1.47 2.48
N LEU A 154 -9.20 -2.70 2.56
CA LEU A 154 -10.02 -3.91 2.46
C LEU A 154 -11.13 -3.92 3.51
N VAL A 155 -10.76 -3.64 4.76
CA VAL A 155 -11.69 -3.68 5.90
C VAL A 155 -12.60 -2.45 5.92
N GLY A 156 -12.01 -1.26 5.79
CA GLY A 156 -12.72 0.02 5.94
C GLY A 156 -13.38 0.49 4.64
N PHE A 157 -12.57 0.86 3.64
CA PHE A 157 -13.09 1.52 2.44
C PHE A 157 -13.83 0.56 1.50
N TYR A 158 -13.32 -0.67 1.32
CA TYR A 158 -14.00 -1.67 0.48
C TYR A 158 -15.09 -2.44 1.21
N GLU A 159 -15.20 -2.28 2.54
CA GLU A 159 -16.24 -2.90 3.37
C GLU A 159 -16.29 -4.43 3.24
N ALA A 160 -15.13 -5.03 2.97
CA ALA A 160 -15.02 -6.47 2.70
C ALA A 160 -14.61 -7.30 3.94
N GLY A 161 -14.50 -6.67 5.12
CA GLY A 161 -14.03 -7.32 6.35
C GLY A 161 -14.82 -8.56 6.72
N GLU A 162 -16.15 -8.49 6.69
CA GLU A 162 -17.02 -9.65 6.97
C GLU A 162 -16.88 -10.74 5.90
N LEU A 163 -16.82 -10.36 4.61
CA LEU A 163 -16.70 -11.31 3.50
C LEU A 163 -15.42 -12.15 3.61
N VAL A 164 -14.31 -11.54 4.00
CA VAL A 164 -13.03 -12.24 4.16
C VAL A 164 -12.86 -12.87 5.53
N GLY A 165 -13.81 -12.71 6.47
CA GLY A 165 -13.69 -13.22 7.83
C GLY A 165 -12.51 -12.58 8.57
N PHE A 166 -12.33 -11.26 8.45
CA PHE A 166 -11.14 -10.54 8.94
C PHE A 166 -10.86 -10.77 10.44
N LYS A 167 -11.91 -10.98 11.26
CA LYS A 167 -11.80 -11.28 12.70
C LYS A 167 -11.03 -12.57 13.00
N ASP A 168 -10.90 -13.47 12.03
CA ASP A 168 -10.19 -14.75 12.22
C ASP A 168 -8.66 -14.56 12.05
N PHE A 169 -8.19 -13.37 11.63
CA PHE A 169 -6.79 -13.03 11.42
C PHE A 169 -6.28 -12.09 12.53
N ALA A 170 -6.20 -12.62 13.75
CA ALA A 170 -5.91 -11.84 14.96
C ALA A 170 -4.55 -11.13 14.93
N ASN A 171 -3.52 -11.75 14.33
CA ASN A 171 -2.19 -11.15 14.21
C ASN A 171 -2.19 -9.98 13.21
N VAL A 172 -2.88 -10.13 12.08
CA VAL A 172 -3.04 -9.05 11.10
C VAL A 172 -3.81 -7.88 11.71
N ALA A 173 -4.89 -8.16 12.46
CA ALA A 173 -5.67 -7.13 13.13
C ALA A 173 -4.82 -6.35 14.15
N ARG A 174 -4.07 -7.05 15.00
CA ARG A 174 -3.14 -6.45 15.97
C ARG A 174 -2.13 -5.51 15.31
N VAL A 175 -1.49 -5.96 14.23
CA VAL A 175 -0.49 -5.13 13.55
C VAL A 175 -1.13 -3.97 12.79
N LEU A 176 -2.34 -4.15 12.25
CA LEU A 176 -3.10 -3.05 11.64
C LEU A 176 -3.40 -1.95 12.67
N GLU A 177 -3.81 -2.31 13.89
CA GLU A 177 -4.04 -1.35 14.97
C GLU A 177 -2.76 -0.59 15.33
N ALA A 178 -1.64 -1.30 15.49
CA ALA A 178 -0.34 -0.69 15.74
C ALA A 178 0.09 0.25 14.59
N PHE A 179 -0.15 -0.16 13.34
CA PHE A 179 0.17 0.64 12.16
C PHE A 179 -0.61 1.96 12.12
N VAL A 180 -1.94 1.91 12.30
CA VAL A 180 -2.77 3.13 12.22
C VAL A 180 -2.55 4.07 13.40
N ALA A 181 -2.04 3.58 14.53
CA ALA A 181 -1.69 4.38 15.70
C ALA A 181 -0.36 5.15 15.57
N ARG A 182 0.48 4.83 14.56
CA ARG A 182 1.75 5.52 14.36
C ARG A 182 1.55 7.00 14.02
N PRO A 183 2.24 7.94 14.68
CA PRO A 183 2.04 9.39 14.46
C PRO A 183 2.19 9.81 12.99
N ALA A 184 3.17 9.23 12.28
CA ALA A 184 3.38 9.53 10.85
C ALA A 184 2.24 8.98 9.96
N VAL A 185 1.66 7.83 10.31
CA VAL A 185 0.49 7.28 9.61
C VAL A 185 -0.74 8.14 9.87
N VAL A 186 -1.00 8.51 11.12
CA VAL A 186 -2.10 9.44 11.49
C VAL A 186 -2.00 10.74 10.69
N LYS A 187 -0.81 11.35 10.63
CA LYS A 187 -0.56 12.52 9.80
C LYS A 187 -0.83 12.26 8.32
N GLY A 188 -0.29 11.16 7.79
CA GLY A 188 -0.40 10.80 6.37
C GLY A 188 -1.83 10.53 5.90
N LEU A 189 -2.70 10.01 6.78
CA LEU A 189 -4.11 9.78 6.47
C LEU A 189 -4.92 11.08 6.20
N GLY A 190 -4.41 12.23 6.65
CA GLY A 190 -5.00 13.54 6.40
C GLY A 190 -4.35 14.32 5.25
N ILE A 191 -3.48 13.70 4.45
CA ILE A 191 -2.71 14.39 3.39
C ILE A 191 -2.90 13.66 2.04
N PRO A 192 -3.13 14.42 0.94
CA PRO A 192 -3.48 15.84 0.90
C PRO A 192 -4.85 16.13 1.53
N LYS A 193 -5.05 17.33 2.03
CA LYS A 193 -6.37 17.75 2.50
C LYS A 193 -7.32 17.74 1.31
N ARG A 194 -8.42 17.04 1.45
CA ARG A 194 -9.56 17.17 0.55
C ARG A 194 -10.29 18.44 0.97
N GLY A 195 -10.48 19.36 0.05
CA GLY A 195 -11.23 20.59 0.28
C GLY A 195 -12.66 20.32 0.67
#